data_651b1c457aabf1e9f1c170ea324ea9dc
#
_entry.id   651b1c457aabf1e9f1c170ea324ea9dc
#
_cell.length_a   1.000
_cell.length_b   1.000
_cell.length_c   1.000
_cell.angle_alpha   90.00
_cell.angle_beta   90.00
_cell.angle_gamma   90.00
#
_symmetry.space_group_name_H-M   'P 1'
#
loop_
_entity.id
_entity.type
_entity.pdbx_description
1 polymer ?
#
loop_
_entity_poly.entity_id
_entity_poly.type
_entity_poly.pdbx_seq_one_letter_code
_entity_poly.pdbx_strand_id
1 'polypeptide(L)'
;MKRNIIISILLLTVVSASAQDYTPTVNWPYLNPDFYEGEMRFMDGKISRSKFNIHLGHGALHMVDADGMIGEISIDDALSVRIGEFEFYNVDGKMLKVLVKSDKGMIVEESLANYAAVSRKDGAFGGGNANSAQGHSYDENFGNDAYLITNRYDDLLSQKEYGEELPMTVSRFILVDGVSVPAAKRDVSALDGVDKKAFTAFLKEEKINWKDPQDLLKVIDYIVK
;
A
#
# COMPACT_ATOMS: atom_id res chain seq x y z
N MET A 1 41.57 -41.57 -33.47
CA MET A 1 41.43 -40.15 -33.10
C MET A 1 40.24 -40.02 -32.15
N LYS A 2 40.49 -39.80 -30.84
CA LYS A 2 39.44 -39.59 -29.81
C LYS A 2 39.27 -38.11 -29.65
N ARG A 3 38.05 -37.59 -29.98
CA ARG A 3 37.66 -36.18 -29.81
C ARG A 3 37.17 -35.97 -28.36
N ASN A 4 37.95 -35.26 -27.55
CA ASN A 4 37.52 -34.81 -26.23
C ASN A 4 36.58 -33.63 -26.40
N ILE A 5 35.31 -33.81 -26.00
CA ILE A 5 34.33 -32.74 -25.88
C ILE A 5 34.47 -32.17 -24.47
N ILE A 6 35.03 -30.97 -24.39
CA ILE A 6 35.05 -30.18 -23.13
C ILE A 6 33.69 -29.50 -23.01
N ILE A 7 32.90 -29.99 -22.09
CA ILE A 7 31.63 -29.33 -21.71
C ILE A 7 31.97 -28.25 -20.68
N SER A 8 31.99 -26.98 -21.13
CA SER A 8 32.06 -25.82 -20.22
C SER A 8 30.71 -25.65 -19.53
N ILE A 9 30.65 -26.04 -18.28
CA ILE A 9 29.50 -25.72 -17.41
C ILE A 9 29.63 -24.25 -16.99
N LEU A 10 28.81 -23.38 -17.62
CA LEU A 10 28.65 -21.99 -17.23
C LEU A 10 27.82 -21.95 -15.94
N LEU A 11 28.51 -21.76 -14.81
CA LEU A 11 27.86 -21.58 -13.53
C LEU A 11 27.18 -20.17 -13.53
N LEU A 12 25.87 -20.11 -13.81
CA LEU A 12 25.09 -18.92 -13.56
C LEU A 12 24.94 -18.77 -12.04
N THR A 13 25.77 -17.92 -11.45
CA THR A 13 25.53 -17.43 -10.09
C THR A 13 24.34 -16.47 -10.15
N VAL A 14 23.16 -16.96 -9.77
CA VAL A 14 22.01 -16.10 -9.47
C VAL A 14 22.38 -15.33 -8.20
N VAL A 15 22.85 -14.10 -8.37
CA VAL A 15 22.94 -13.15 -7.26
C VAL A 15 21.51 -12.82 -6.90
N SER A 16 20.97 -13.51 -5.88
CA SER A 16 19.75 -13.05 -5.21
C SER A 16 20.10 -11.73 -4.56
N ALA A 17 19.78 -10.61 -5.22
CA ALA A 17 19.71 -9.33 -4.56
C ALA A 17 18.61 -9.52 -3.49
N SER A 18 19.02 -9.68 -2.23
CA SER A 18 18.11 -9.51 -1.12
C SER A 18 17.60 -8.07 -1.22
N ALA A 19 16.34 -7.91 -1.66
CA ALA A 19 15.66 -6.65 -1.53
C ALA A 19 15.75 -6.32 -0.05
N GLN A 20 16.47 -5.26 0.29
CA GLN A 20 16.50 -4.72 1.64
C GLN A 20 15.04 -4.40 1.94
N ASP A 21 14.48 -4.99 3.00
CA ASP A 21 13.10 -4.72 3.42
C ASP A 21 12.99 -3.20 3.65
N TYR A 22 12.28 -2.54 2.74
CA TYR A 22 12.05 -1.12 2.83
C TYR A 22 11.07 -0.85 3.98
N THR A 23 11.47 0.01 4.91
CA THR A 23 10.64 0.46 6.02
C THR A 23 10.47 1.98 5.95
N PRO A 24 9.24 2.50 5.81
CA PRO A 24 8.98 3.94 5.87
C PRO A 24 9.41 4.53 7.20
N THR A 25 9.90 5.77 7.16
CA THR A 25 10.27 6.54 8.36
C THR A 25 9.43 7.81 8.47
N VAL A 26 9.49 8.49 9.61
CA VAL A 26 8.79 9.76 9.81
C VAL A 26 9.26 10.87 8.85
N ASN A 27 10.46 10.74 8.29
CA ASN A 27 11.00 11.67 7.29
C ASN A 27 10.79 11.19 5.85
N TRP A 28 10.34 9.93 5.67
CA TRP A 28 9.92 9.37 4.40
C TRP A 28 8.56 8.69 4.56
N PRO A 29 7.47 9.46 4.59
CA PRO A 29 6.15 8.95 4.94
C PRO A 29 5.42 8.34 3.73
N TYR A 30 6.12 7.67 2.83
CA TYR A 30 5.55 7.11 1.60
C TYR A 30 5.61 5.60 1.57
N LEU A 31 4.63 5.00 0.89
CA LEU A 31 4.47 3.55 0.74
C LEU A 31 5.62 2.91 -0.03
N ASN A 32 6.13 3.58 -1.06
CA ASN A 32 7.24 3.08 -1.86
C ASN A 32 8.54 3.82 -1.51
N PRO A 33 9.71 3.16 -1.68
CA PRO A 33 11.00 3.76 -1.39
C PRO A 33 11.37 4.93 -2.31
N ASP A 34 10.62 5.15 -3.39
CA ASP A 34 10.81 6.26 -4.32
C ASP A 34 9.49 6.65 -4.99
N PHE A 35 9.47 7.80 -5.68
CA PHE A 35 8.43 8.16 -6.62
C PHE A 35 8.71 7.49 -7.96
N TYR A 36 7.87 6.53 -8.35
CA TYR A 36 8.05 5.76 -9.58
C TYR A 36 7.21 6.31 -10.71
N GLU A 37 7.75 6.21 -11.94
CA GLU A 37 6.97 6.45 -13.15
C GLU A 37 5.68 5.65 -13.13
N GLY A 38 4.58 6.29 -13.48
CA GLY A 38 3.27 5.67 -13.42
C GLY A 38 2.26 6.27 -14.38
N GLU A 39 1.13 5.59 -14.48
CA GLU A 39 -0.01 6.00 -15.29
C GLU A 39 -1.28 6.02 -14.44
N MET A 40 -1.90 7.18 -14.33
CA MET A 40 -3.23 7.34 -13.75
C MET A 40 -4.27 7.30 -14.86
N ARG A 41 -5.26 6.45 -14.71
CA ARG A 41 -6.40 6.28 -15.62
C ARG A 41 -7.64 6.89 -15.01
N PHE A 42 -8.30 7.73 -15.77
CA PHE A 42 -9.55 8.37 -15.38
C PHE A 42 -10.77 7.57 -15.86
N MET A 43 -11.93 7.83 -15.25
CA MET A 43 -13.20 7.18 -15.61
C MET A 43 -13.62 7.50 -17.05
N ASP A 44 -13.22 8.65 -17.60
CA ASP A 44 -13.47 9.03 -19.00
C ASP A 44 -12.49 8.40 -20.00
N GLY A 45 -11.58 7.54 -19.53
CA GLY A 45 -10.58 6.85 -20.33
C GLY A 45 -9.30 7.63 -20.59
N LYS A 46 -9.19 8.88 -20.14
CA LYS A 46 -7.93 9.64 -20.24
C LYS A 46 -6.83 9.01 -19.39
N ILE A 47 -5.58 9.28 -19.75
CA ILE A 47 -4.40 8.82 -19.05
C ILE A 47 -3.51 10.03 -18.76
N SER A 48 -3.09 10.16 -17.49
CA SER A 48 -2.03 11.07 -17.06
C SER A 48 -0.79 10.28 -16.68
N ARG A 49 0.40 10.80 -16.98
CA ARG A 49 1.69 10.18 -16.64
C ARG A 49 2.52 11.11 -15.80
N SER A 50 3.07 10.59 -14.71
CA SER A 50 3.99 11.31 -13.84
C SER A 50 4.73 10.31 -12.94
N LYS A 51 5.55 10.84 -12.02
CA LYS A 51 6.11 10.06 -10.91
C LYS A 51 5.16 10.16 -9.73
N PHE A 52 4.72 9.00 -9.21
CA PHE A 52 3.74 8.91 -8.15
C PHE A 52 4.26 8.13 -6.94
N ASN A 53 3.70 8.44 -5.78
CA ASN A 53 3.78 7.60 -4.58
C ASN A 53 2.50 7.78 -3.74
N ILE A 54 2.27 6.89 -2.78
CA ILE A 54 1.15 6.97 -1.83
C ILE A 54 1.68 7.49 -0.50
N HIS A 55 1.14 8.60 -0.03
CA HIS A 55 1.46 9.15 1.28
C HIS A 55 0.73 8.37 2.39
N LEU A 56 1.48 7.90 3.39
CA LEU A 56 0.97 6.97 4.40
C LEU A 56 0.11 7.63 5.49
N GLY A 57 0.06 8.95 5.54
CA GLY A 57 -0.76 9.67 6.53
C GLY A 57 -2.24 9.38 6.38
N HIS A 58 -2.75 9.49 5.16
CA HIS A 58 -4.17 9.28 4.83
C HIS A 58 -4.41 8.59 3.49
N GLY A 59 -3.37 7.98 2.90
CA GLY A 59 -3.49 7.22 1.66
C GLY A 59 -3.60 8.10 0.40
N ALA A 60 -3.21 9.39 0.49
CA ALA A 60 -3.27 10.31 -0.64
C ALA A 60 -2.27 9.95 -1.74
N LEU A 61 -2.67 10.19 -3.00
CA LEU A 61 -1.80 10.08 -4.15
C LEU A 61 -1.00 11.38 -4.30
N HIS A 62 0.32 11.28 -4.21
CA HIS A 62 1.23 12.39 -4.45
C HIS A 62 1.97 12.19 -5.76
N MET A 63 2.32 13.31 -6.43
CA MET A 63 3.19 13.33 -7.61
C MET A 63 4.34 14.30 -7.43
N VAL A 64 5.39 14.10 -8.22
CA VAL A 64 6.47 15.08 -8.41
C VAL A 64 6.25 15.76 -9.75
N ASP A 65 6.16 17.09 -9.75
CA ASP A 65 5.98 17.89 -10.97
C ASP A 65 7.33 18.14 -11.69
N ALA A 66 7.28 18.89 -12.79
CA ALA A 66 8.44 19.20 -13.60
C ALA A 66 9.49 20.07 -12.89
N ASP A 67 9.09 20.82 -11.86
CA ASP A 67 9.96 21.69 -11.06
C ASP A 67 10.52 20.96 -9.84
N GLY A 68 10.21 19.65 -9.68
CA GLY A 68 10.64 18.83 -8.56
C GLY A 68 9.83 19.09 -7.29
N MET A 69 8.62 19.66 -7.41
CA MET A 69 7.74 19.89 -6.28
C MET A 69 6.81 18.70 -6.09
N ILE A 70 6.61 18.33 -4.83
CA ILE A 70 5.67 17.27 -4.45
C ILE A 70 4.31 17.92 -4.19
N GLY A 71 3.27 17.37 -4.80
CA GLY A 71 1.89 17.80 -4.60
C GLY A 71 0.92 16.62 -4.51
N GLU A 72 -0.15 16.82 -3.75
CA GLU A 72 -1.29 15.90 -3.71
C GLU A 72 -2.15 16.08 -4.98
N ILE A 73 -2.65 14.98 -5.52
CA ILE A 73 -3.53 14.98 -6.69
C ILE A 73 -4.93 14.57 -6.27
N SER A 74 -5.95 15.33 -6.74
CA SER A 74 -7.33 14.84 -6.66
C SER A 74 -7.49 13.56 -7.47
N ILE A 75 -8.16 12.59 -6.86
CA ILE A 75 -8.45 11.29 -7.45
C ILE A 75 -9.96 11.08 -7.68
N ASP A 76 -10.77 12.14 -7.60
CA ASP A 76 -12.24 12.06 -7.68
C ASP A 76 -12.72 11.35 -8.95
N ASP A 77 -12.10 11.68 -10.10
CA ASP A 77 -12.41 11.06 -11.39
C ASP A 77 -11.42 9.95 -11.79
N ALA A 78 -10.48 9.59 -10.92
CA ALA A 78 -9.52 8.54 -11.19
C ALA A 78 -10.14 7.16 -10.98
N LEU A 79 -9.92 6.25 -11.92
CA LEU A 79 -10.31 4.85 -11.80
C LEU A 79 -9.21 4.04 -11.12
N SER A 80 -7.97 4.21 -11.57
CA SER A 80 -6.81 3.48 -11.07
C SER A 80 -5.52 4.25 -11.34
N VAL A 81 -4.47 3.90 -10.61
CA VAL A 81 -3.10 4.33 -10.89
C VAL A 81 -2.17 3.13 -10.87
N ARG A 82 -1.26 3.06 -11.86
CA ARG A 82 -0.12 2.14 -11.84
C ARG A 82 1.12 2.92 -11.44
N ILE A 83 1.82 2.46 -10.41
CA ILE A 83 3.05 3.07 -9.88
C ILE A 83 4.15 2.01 -9.95
N GLY A 84 5.08 2.13 -10.88
CA GLY A 84 6.03 1.07 -11.18
C GLY A 84 5.31 -0.24 -11.56
N GLU A 85 5.53 -1.29 -10.79
CA GLU A 85 4.89 -2.61 -10.98
C GLU A 85 3.57 -2.77 -10.21
N PHE A 86 3.23 -1.83 -9.32
CA PHE A 86 2.06 -1.90 -8.47
C PHE A 86 0.85 -1.22 -9.11
N GLU A 87 -0.30 -1.86 -9.00
CA GLU A 87 -1.58 -1.29 -9.42
C GLU A 87 -2.39 -0.89 -8.16
N PHE A 88 -2.99 0.30 -8.22
CA PHE A 88 -3.89 0.81 -7.19
C PHE A 88 -5.23 1.13 -7.83
N TYR A 89 -6.30 0.81 -7.13
CA TYR A 89 -7.66 1.07 -7.58
C TYR A 89 -8.34 2.07 -6.66
N ASN A 90 -9.09 3.02 -7.24
CA ASN A 90 -9.84 3.99 -6.46
C ASN A 90 -11.09 3.32 -5.88
N VAL A 91 -11.16 3.28 -4.57
CA VAL A 91 -12.31 2.75 -3.82
C VAL A 91 -12.72 3.81 -2.80
N ASP A 92 -13.89 4.40 -2.99
CA ASP A 92 -14.44 5.42 -2.09
C ASP A 92 -13.49 6.60 -1.82
N GLY A 93 -12.78 7.06 -2.86
CA GLY A 93 -11.84 8.20 -2.76
C GLY A 93 -10.48 7.84 -2.15
N LYS A 94 -10.11 6.55 -2.10
CA LYS A 94 -8.82 6.06 -1.63
C LYS A 94 -8.15 5.18 -2.68
N MET A 95 -6.84 5.32 -2.86
CA MET A 95 -6.06 4.45 -3.73
C MET A 95 -5.60 3.21 -2.98
N LEU A 96 -6.31 2.09 -3.16
CA LEU A 96 -6.00 0.81 -2.53
C LEU A 96 -5.14 -0.06 -3.46
N LYS A 97 -4.07 -0.66 -2.92
CA LYS A 97 -3.16 -1.52 -3.67
C LYS A 97 -3.86 -2.82 -4.05
N VAL A 98 -3.84 -3.16 -5.33
CA VAL A 98 -4.35 -4.45 -5.82
C VAL A 98 -3.35 -5.55 -5.48
N LEU A 99 -3.75 -6.52 -4.69
CA LEU A 99 -2.95 -7.69 -4.35
C LEU A 99 -3.13 -8.82 -5.36
N VAL A 100 -4.38 -9.06 -5.73
CA VAL A 100 -4.77 -10.08 -6.72
C VAL A 100 -6.12 -9.73 -7.30
N LYS A 101 -6.38 -10.11 -8.55
CA LYS A 101 -7.67 -9.90 -9.23
C LYS A 101 -8.09 -11.09 -10.07
N SER A 102 -9.39 -11.23 -10.23
CA SER A 102 -10.07 -12.16 -11.14
C SER A 102 -11.08 -11.40 -12.01
N ASP A 103 -11.80 -12.10 -12.84
CA ASP A 103 -12.94 -11.58 -13.63
C ASP A 103 -14.16 -11.20 -12.76
N LYS A 104 -14.25 -11.73 -11.53
CA LYS A 104 -15.36 -11.50 -10.60
C LYS A 104 -15.09 -10.43 -9.55
N GLY A 105 -13.84 -10.05 -9.35
CA GLY A 105 -13.47 -9.05 -8.34
C GLY A 105 -11.99 -9.06 -8.00
N MET A 106 -11.62 -8.31 -6.98
CA MET A 106 -10.23 -8.19 -6.57
C MET A 106 -10.06 -8.09 -5.06
N ILE A 107 -8.87 -8.39 -4.59
CA ILE A 107 -8.43 -8.16 -3.21
C ILE A 107 -7.54 -6.95 -3.23
N VAL A 108 -7.89 -5.97 -2.42
CA VAL A 108 -7.16 -4.71 -2.30
C VAL A 108 -6.70 -4.48 -0.87
N GLU A 109 -5.65 -3.67 -0.72
CA GLU A 109 -5.01 -3.41 0.56
C GLU A 109 -4.78 -1.91 0.76
N GLU A 110 -5.18 -1.41 1.93
CA GLU A 110 -4.86 -0.09 2.44
C GLU A 110 -3.72 -0.22 3.44
N SER A 111 -2.69 0.60 3.27
CA SER A 111 -1.58 0.71 4.21
C SER A 111 -1.48 2.14 4.70
N LEU A 112 -1.62 2.34 6.01
CA LEU A 112 -1.54 3.66 6.64
C LEU A 112 -0.53 3.64 7.79
N ALA A 113 0.14 4.76 8.03
CA ALA A 113 0.99 4.95 9.20
C ALA A 113 0.14 5.06 10.47
N ASN A 114 0.56 4.36 11.51
CA ASN A 114 -0.07 4.43 12.84
C ASN A 114 0.69 5.45 13.72
N TYR A 115 0.47 6.73 13.46
CA TYR A 115 1.11 7.81 14.22
C TYR A 115 0.80 7.79 15.72
N ALA A 116 -0.38 7.27 16.12
CA ALA A 116 -0.71 7.11 17.52
C ALA A 116 0.20 6.09 18.25
N ALA A 117 0.81 5.16 17.52
CA ALA A 117 1.79 4.25 18.07
C ALA A 117 3.19 4.91 18.20
N VAL A 118 3.55 5.83 17.31
CA VAL A 118 4.77 6.66 17.42
C VAL A 118 4.71 7.50 18.69
N SER A 119 3.65 8.31 18.84
CA SER A 119 3.48 9.21 19.99
C SER A 119 3.46 8.49 21.35
N ARG A 120 3.02 7.23 21.40
CA ARG A 120 3.03 6.45 22.64
C ARG A 120 4.42 5.98 23.08
N LYS A 121 5.34 5.77 22.14
CA LYS A 121 6.73 5.42 22.47
C LYS A 121 7.44 6.56 23.22
N ASP A 122 7.18 7.79 22.80
CA ASP A 122 7.79 8.98 23.42
C ASP A 122 7.28 9.24 24.84
N GLY A 123 6.06 8.79 25.18
CA GLY A 123 5.43 8.98 26.47
C GLY A 123 5.75 7.90 27.53
N ALA A 124 6.33 6.74 27.14
CA ALA A 124 6.49 5.60 28.04
C ALA A 124 7.74 5.70 28.94
N PHE A 125 8.70 6.60 28.67
CA PHE A 125 9.83 6.89 29.52
C PHE A 125 9.83 8.37 29.86
N GLY A 126 9.29 8.72 31.03
CA GLY A 126 9.18 10.06 31.59
C GLY A 126 10.51 10.81 31.70
N GLY A 127 10.99 11.30 30.59
CA GLY A 127 12.21 12.07 30.42
C GLY A 127 12.04 13.12 29.31
N GLY A 128 10.87 13.72 29.20
CA GLY A 128 10.65 14.84 28.31
C GLY A 128 11.57 15.99 28.72
N ASN A 129 12.69 16.14 28.00
CA ASN A 129 13.48 17.35 28.06
C ASN A 129 12.58 18.47 27.54
N ALA A 130 12.08 19.32 28.43
CA ALA A 130 11.18 20.44 28.13
C ALA A 130 11.75 21.48 27.15
N ASN A 131 12.90 21.20 26.54
CA ASN A 131 13.57 22.02 25.52
C ASN A 131 13.43 21.45 24.10
N SER A 132 12.86 20.26 23.90
CA SER A 132 12.36 19.83 22.59
C SER A 132 10.90 20.29 22.40
N ALA A 133 10.63 21.57 22.70
CA ALA A 133 9.35 22.22 22.47
C ALA A 133 9.03 22.47 20.98
N GLN A 134 9.54 21.66 20.10
CA GLN A 134 8.96 21.32 18.81
C GLN A 134 8.35 19.92 18.93
N GLY A 135 7.47 19.78 19.94
CA GLY A 135 6.53 18.68 19.96
C GLY A 135 5.71 18.77 18.68
N HIS A 136 6.02 17.93 17.72
CA HIS A 136 5.10 17.66 16.66
C HIS A 136 3.87 17.05 17.32
N SER A 137 2.85 17.88 17.61
CA SER A 137 1.55 17.38 17.97
C SER A 137 1.02 16.71 16.71
N TYR A 138 1.04 15.40 16.73
CA TYR A 138 0.35 14.58 15.75
C TYR A 138 -1.15 14.77 16.00
N ASP A 139 -1.68 15.90 15.58
CA ASP A 139 -3.09 16.23 15.71
C ASP A 139 -3.86 15.47 14.64
N GLU A 140 -5.04 14.93 14.99
CA GLU A 140 -5.92 14.18 14.09
C GLU A 140 -6.44 15.02 12.90
N ASN A 141 -6.11 16.30 12.85
CA ASN A 141 -6.35 17.22 11.74
C ASN A 141 -5.22 17.22 10.72
N PHE A 142 -4.78 16.03 10.27
CA PHE A 142 -3.81 15.87 9.18
C PHE A 142 -4.35 16.30 7.81
N GLY A 143 -5.05 17.37 7.76
CA GLY A 143 -5.61 17.94 6.55
C GLY A 143 -4.74 19.00 5.87
N ASN A 144 -3.54 19.29 6.35
CA ASN A 144 -2.65 20.26 5.70
C ASN A 144 -1.17 19.98 6.01
N ASP A 145 -0.39 19.65 5.01
CA ASP A 145 1.01 19.95 4.68
C ASP A 145 2.07 20.12 5.80
N ALA A 146 1.75 19.94 7.08
CA ALA A 146 2.63 20.22 8.20
C ALA A 146 3.76 19.17 8.37
N TYR A 147 3.77 18.10 7.58
CA TYR A 147 4.75 17.01 7.71
C TYR A 147 5.77 16.94 6.60
N LEU A 148 5.55 17.60 5.50
CA LEU A 148 6.63 17.88 4.57
C LEU A 148 7.29 19.17 5.05
N ILE A 149 8.34 19.04 5.85
CA ILE A 149 9.26 20.17 6.17
C ILE A 149 9.74 20.79 4.85
N THR A 150 9.64 20.04 3.77
CA THR A 150 9.91 20.47 2.41
C THR A 150 8.95 19.75 1.45
N ASN A 151 8.43 20.48 0.49
CA ASN A 151 7.69 19.96 -0.67
C ASN A 151 8.62 19.75 -1.88
N ARG A 152 9.94 19.91 -1.71
CA ARG A 152 10.91 19.59 -2.76
C ARG A 152 11.35 18.16 -2.67
N TYR A 153 11.25 17.45 -3.76
CA TYR A 153 11.60 16.04 -3.87
C TYR A 153 13.06 15.75 -3.48
N ASP A 154 14.02 16.57 -3.96
CA ASP A 154 15.45 16.38 -3.66
C ASP A 154 15.76 16.53 -2.17
N ASP A 155 15.13 17.50 -1.50
CA ASP A 155 15.30 17.73 -0.07
C ASP A 155 14.70 16.58 0.74
N LEU A 156 13.51 16.11 0.36
CA LEU A 156 12.87 14.95 0.98
C LEU A 156 13.71 13.68 0.80
N LEU A 157 14.25 13.47 -0.41
CA LEU A 157 15.08 12.31 -0.71
C LEU A 157 16.36 12.30 0.16
N SER A 158 16.96 13.46 0.44
CA SER A 158 18.12 13.57 1.32
C SER A 158 17.84 13.20 2.78
N GLN A 159 16.57 13.23 3.20
CA GLN A 159 16.13 12.95 4.57
C GLN A 159 15.52 11.54 4.71
N LYS A 160 15.40 10.78 3.63
CA LYS A 160 14.69 9.51 3.54
C LYS A 160 15.05 8.49 4.61
N GLU A 161 16.34 8.40 4.98
CA GLU A 161 16.85 7.40 5.92
C GLU A 161 16.82 7.89 7.37
N TYR A 162 16.41 9.14 7.60
CA TYR A 162 16.39 9.74 8.94
C TYR A 162 14.99 9.62 9.56
N GLY A 163 14.98 9.52 10.88
CA GLY A 163 13.75 9.44 11.66
C GLY A 163 13.41 8.03 12.13
N GLU A 164 12.32 7.94 12.87
CA GLU A 164 11.82 6.67 13.39
C GLU A 164 11.05 5.89 12.32
N GLU A 165 11.04 4.57 12.47
CA GLU A 165 10.17 3.70 11.66
C GLU A 165 8.69 4.02 11.89
N LEU A 166 7.93 4.10 10.81
CA LEU A 166 6.48 4.25 10.87
C LEU A 166 5.82 2.89 11.15
N PRO A 167 5.22 2.67 12.33
CA PRO A 167 4.38 1.50 12.53
C PRO A 167 3.17 1.58 11.61
N MET A 168 2.89 0.47 10.89
CA MET A 168 1.86 0.42 9.86
C MET A 168 0.59 -0.25 10.36
N THR A 169 -0.55 0.27 9.90
CA THR A 169 -1.84 -0.43 9.95
C THR A 169 -2.18 -0.88 8.53
N VAL A 170 -2.39 -2.17 8.36
CA VAL A 170 -2.73 -2.76 7.06
C VAL A 170 -4.14 -3.35 7.13
N SER A 171 -4.99 -2.91 6.22
CA SER A 171 -6.38 -3.37 6.11
C SER A 171 -6.63 -3.93 4.71
N ARG A 172 -7.28 -5.10 4.62
CA ARG A 172 -7.61 -5.73 3.35
C ARG A 172 -9.10 -5.73 3.11
N PHE A 173 -9.46 -5.59 1.83
CA PHE A 173 -10.85 -5.56 1.39
C PHE A 173 -11.04 -6.49 0.19
N ILE A 174 -12.23 -7.04 0.13
CA ILE A 174 -12.77 -7.75 -1.03
C ILE A 174 -13.58 -6.71 -1.82
N LEU A 175 -13.25 -6.51 -3.08
CA LEU A 175 -13.96 -5.60 -3.98
C LEU A 175 -14.68 -6.41 -5.05
N VAL A 176 -16.01 -6.32 -5.08
CA VAL A 176 -16.89 -6.98 -6.05
C VAL A 176 -17.93 -5.98 -6.53
N ASP A 177 -18.10 -5.83 -7.84
CA ASP A 177 -19.06 -4.92 -8.48
C ASP A 177 -19.01 -3.47 -7.93
N GLY A 178 -17.81 -3.00 -7.59
CA GLY A 178 -17.59 -1.66 -7.02
C GLY A 178 -17.92 -1.55 -5.53
N VAL A 179 -18.37 -2.61 -4.88
CA VAL A 179 -18.63 -2.65 -3.43
C VAL A 179 -17.45 -3.22 -2.68
N SER A 180 -16.96 -2.49 -1.71
CA SER A 180 -15.83 -2.88 -0.86
C SER A 180 -16.32 -3.46 0.47
N VAL A 181 -15.77 -4.61 0.86
CA VAL A 181 -16.10 -5.30 2.13
C VAL A 181 -14.80 -5.65 2.83
N PRO A 182 -14.65 -5.38 4.14
CA PRO A 182 -13.47 -5.84 4.88
C PRO A 182 -13.24 -7.34 4.71
N ALA A 183 -12.00 -7.73 4.42
CA ALA A 183 -11.63 -9.14 4.21
C ALA A 183 -11.57 -9.88 5.55
N ALA A 184 -12.71 -10.02 6.20
CA ALA A 184 -12.87 -10.73 7.46
C ALA A 184 -14.13 -11.59 7.46
N LYS A 185 -14.03 -12.76 8.11
CA LYS A 185 -15.14 -13.72 8.17
C LYS A 185 -16.45 -13.10 8.63
N ARG A 186 -16.38 -12.22 9.65
CA ARG A 186 -17.56 -11.56 10.22
C ARG A 186 -18.28 -10.72 9.17
N ASP A 187 -17.51 -9.92 8.45
CA ASP A 187 -18.05 -8.92 7.53
C ASP A 187 -18.59 -9.58 6.26
N VAL A 188 -17.88 -10.56 5.70
CA VAL A 188 -18.36 -11.35 4.56
C VAL A 188 -19.61 -12.17 4.92
N SER A 189 -19.65 -12.77 6.11
CA SER A 189 -20.83 -13.55 6.53
C SER A 189 -22.05 -12.68 6.85
N ALA A 190 -21.89 -11.36 6.91
CA ALA A 190 -22.98 -10.41 7.11
C ALA A 190 -23.58 -9.89 5.79
N LEU A 191 -22.98 -10.22 4.65
CA LEU A 191 -23.49 -9.84 3.33
C LEU A 191 -24.86 -10.47 3.06
N ASP A 192 -25.72 -9.69 2.39
CA ASP A 192 -27.01 -10.18 1.97
C ASP A 192 -26.85 -11.36 0.98
N GLY A 193 -27.68 -12.40 1.15
CA GLY A 193 -27.61 -13.61 0.32
C GLY A 193 -26.55 -14.65 0.76
N VAL A 194 -25.71 -14.37 1.73
CA VAL A 194 -24.74 -15.34 2.27
C VAL A 194 -25.37 -16.19 3.39
N ASP A 195 -25.57 -17.48 3.14
CA ASP A 195 -25.94 -18.44 4.18
C ASP A 195 -24.74 -18.67 5.12
N LYS A 196 -24.85 -18.21 6.36
CA LYS A 196 -23.78 -18.29 7.36
C LYS A 196 -23.30 -19.70 7.67
N LYS A 197 -24.23 -20.70 7.63
CA LYS A 197 -23.90 -22.09 7.93
C LYS A 197 -23.14 -22.71 6.76
N ALA A 198 -23.64 -22.54 5.54
CA ALA A 198 -22.99 -23.01 4.32
C ALA A 198 -21.62 -22.32 4.13
N PHE A 199 -21.53 -21.02 4.36
CA PHE A 199 -20.26 -20.29 4.30
C PHE A 199 -19.24 -20.80 5.32
N THR A 200 -19.68 -21.09 6.56
CA THR A 200 -18.77 -21.65 7.57
C THR A 200 -18.27 -23.05 7.20
N ALA A 201 -19.11 -23.87 6.52
CA ALA A 201 -18.68 -25.18 6.00
C ALA A 201 -17.65 -25.01 4.88
N PHE A 202 -17.91 -24.14 3.90
CA PHE A 202 -16.99 -23.77 2.82
C PHE A 202 -15.62 -23.34 3.35
N LEU A 203 -15.58 -22.42 4.33
CA LEU A 203 -14.31 -21.93 4.91
C LEU A 203 -13.47 -23.05 5.52
N LYS A 204 -14.12 -24.06 6.11
CA LYS A 204 -13.42 -25.23 6.70
C LYS A 204 -12.93 -26.20 5.63
N GLU A 205 -13.74 -26.46 4.61
CA GLU A 205 -13.43 -27.37 3.50
C GLU A 205 -12.24 -26.83 2.70
N GLU A 206 -12.29 -25.55 2.30
CA GLU A 206 -11.26 -24.88 1.52
C GLU A 206 -10.06 -24.45 2.37
N LYS A 207 -10.12 -24.53 3.70
CA LYS A 207 -9.08 -24.13 4.66
C LYS A 207 -8.63 -22.68 4.43
N ILE A 208 -9.57 -21.77 4.21
CA ILE A 208 -9.32 -20.36 3.86
C ILE A 208 -8.40 -19.67 4.89
N ASN A 209 -7.27 -19.19 4.41
CA ASN A 209 -6.36 -18.32 5.13
C ASN A 209 -6.66 -16.85 4.80
N TRP A 210 -7.25 -16.11 5.73
CA TRP A 210 -7.62 -14.70 5.55
C TRP A 210 -6.44 -13.76 5.34
N LYS A 211 -5.20 -14.24 5.51
CA LYS A 211 -3.99 -13.48 5.24
C LYS A 211 -3.44 -13.72 3.83
N ASP A 212 -3.93 -14.75 3.13
CA ASP A 212 -3.50 -15.10 1.79
C ASP A 212 -4.48 -14.51 0.74
N PRO A 213 -4.03 -13.56 -0.10
CA PRO A 213 -4.89 -12.99 -1.15
C PRO A 213 -5.44 -14.03 -2.12
N GLN A 214 -4.71 -15.12 -2.39
CA GLN A 214 -5.17 -16.19 -3.30
C GLN A 214 -6.34 -16.97 -2.70
N ASP A 215 -6.31 -17.24 -1.40
CA ASP A 215 -7.43 -17.87 -0.71
C ASP A 215 -8.66 -16.95 -0.66
N LEU A 216 -8.45 -15.64 -0.59
CA LEU A 216 -9.54 -14.67 -0.63
C LEU A 216 -10.23 -14.59 -2.01
N LEU A 217 -9.56 -14.95 -3.12
CA LEU A 217 -10.23 -15.11 -4.41
C LEU A 217 -11.27 -16.24 -4.38
N LYS A 218 -11.00 -17.33 -3.67
CA LYS A 218 -11.99 -18.40 -3.49
C LYS A 218 -13.24 -17.92 -2.74
N VAL A 219 -13.04 -16.93 -1.82
CA VAL A 219 -14.17 -16.30 -1.13
C VAL A 219 -14.98 -15.46 -2.11
N ILE A 220 -14.36 -14.73 -3.04
CA ILE A 220 -15.06 -14.03 -4.13
C ILE A 220 -15.86 -15.03 -4.96
N ASP A 221 -15.26 -16.14 -5.38
CA ASP A 221 -15.93 -17.17 -6.16
C ASP A 221 -17.15 -17.77 -5.44
N TYR A 222 -17.12 -17.82 -4.11
CA TYR A 222 -18.22 -18.28 -3.30
C TYR A 222 -19.39 -17.29 -3.24
N ILE A 223 -19.10 -15.98 -3.07
CA ILE A 223 -20.12 -14.93 -2.90
C ILE A 223 -20.73 -14.46 -4.23
N VAL A 224 -19.98 -14.57 -5.34
CA VAL A 224 -20.42 -14.20 -6.70
C VAL A 224 -20.81 -15.46 -7.46
N LYS A 225 -21.91 -16.04 -7.07
CA LYS A 225 -22.47 -17.22 -7.76
C LYS A 225 -23.48 -16.83 -8.81
#